data_a1bc059f7850b7bd3617b75089435ef9
#
_entry.id   a1bc059f7850b7bd3617b75089435ef9
#
_cell.length_a   1.000
_cell.length_b   1.000
_cell.length_c   1.000
_cell.angle_alpha   90.00
_cell.angle_beta   90.00
_cell.angle_gamma   90.00
#
_symmetry.space_group_name_H-M   'P 1'
#
loop_
_entity.id
_entity.type
_entity.pdbx_description
1 polymer ?
#
loop_
_entity_poly.entity_id
_entity_poly.type
_entity_poly.pdbx_seq_one_letter_code
_entity_poly.pdbx_strand_id
1 'polypeptide(L)'
;MGATGLRSYALKSYGVKMSPEEARLYRRRFFKTYPGLKSWHDNERRTWQRGGTETRTVTGRRRMDIQKLTDRLNAPVQGTAADGLKLARALLWERRGECPGAVPVLVCHDEVVVECSAEQAADAKARLEKAMIEGIDTVLNGADEGHVPVEVEARVAISWGEGG
;
A
#
# COMPACT_ATOMS: atom_id res chain seq x y z
N MET A 1 10.85 9.13 8.97
CA MET A 1 10.50 10.06 10.07
C MET A 1 11.65 10.12 11.08
N GLY A 2 12.04 11.31 11.55
CA GLY A 2 13.02 11.51 12.64
C GLY A 2 12.37 11.33 14.02
N ALA A 3 13.19 11.35 15.10
CA ALA A 3 12.68 11.22 16.47
C ALA A 3 11.68 12.33 16.84
N THR A 4 11.94 13.57 16.45
CA THR A 4 11.01 14.70 16.67
C THR A 4 9.68 14.48 15.93
N GLY A 5 9.71 14.01 14.67
CA GLY A 5 8.51 13.70 13.92
C GLY A 5 7.72 12.55 14.55
N LEU A 6 8.40 11.51 15.04
CA LEU A 6 7.77 10.39 15.75
C LEU A 6 7.00 10.87 17.00
N ARG A 7 7.61 11.72 17.82
CA ARG A 7 6.95 12.31 18.99
C ARG A 7 5.69 13.10 18.61
N SER A 8 5.82 13.97 17.61
CA SER A 8 4.71 14.81 17.15
C SER A 8 3.56 13.97 16.60
N TYR A 9 3.87 12.94 15.82
CA TYR A 9 2.88 12.04 15.26
C TYR A 9 2.19 11.19 16.34
N ALA A 10 2.96 10.59 17.25
CA ALA A 10 2.41 9.81 18.35
C ALA A 10 1.45 10.63 19.24
N LEU A 11 1.81 11.88 19.54
CA LEU A 11 0.95 12.77 20.31
C LEU A 11 -0.32 13.17 19.55
N LYS A 12 -0.18 13.56 18.28
CA LYS A 12 -1.32 14.09 17.50
C LYS A 12 -2.30 13.01 17.06
N SER A 13 -1.80 11.84 16.67
CA SER A 13 -2.64 10.78 16.11
C SER A 13 -3.15 9.78 17.15
N TYR A 14 -2.42 9.61 18.26
CA TYR A 14 -2.72 8.57 19.25
C TYR A 14 -2.75 9.08 20.70
N GLY A 15 -2.54 10.37 20.95
CA GLY A 15 -2.49 10.93 22.29
C GLY A 15 -1.27 10.47 23.13
N VAL A 16 -0.33 9.74 22.52
CA VAL A 16 0.83 9.18 23.21
C VAL A 16 1.91 10.21 23.41
N LYS A 17 2.19 10.55 24.68
CA LYS A 17 3.30 11.41 25.07
C LYS A 17 4.57 10.59 25.23
N MET A 18 5.69 11.06 24.68
CA MET A 18 7.01 10.45 24.86
C MET A 18 8.09 11.53 24.94
N SER A 19 9.16 11.24 25.69
CA SER A 19 10.33 12.10 25.77
C SER A 19 11.17 12.05 24.48
N PRO A 20 12.08 12.99 24.25
CA PRO A 20 13.02 12.91 23.14
C PRO A 20 13.90 11.65 23.19
N GLU A 21 14.27 11.21 24.39
CA GLU A 21 15.09 10.03 24.67
C GLU A 21 14.36 8.75 24.27
N GLU A 22 13.10 8.61 24.69
CA GLU A 22 12.23 7.49 24.33
C GLU A 22 12.03 7.41 22.82
N ALA A 23 11.74 8.52 22.15
CA ALA A 23 11.58 8.53 20.70
C ALA A 23 12.86 8.11 19.96
N ARG A 24 14.05 8.54 20.47
CA ARG A 24 15.33 8.07 19.94
C ARG A 24 15.54 6.58 20.19
N LEU A 25 15.18 6.09 21.37
CA LEU A 25 15.29 4.69 21.74
C LEU A 25 14.38 3.81 20.86
N TYR A 26 13.09 4.15 20.73
CA TYR A 26 12.15 3.40 19.89
C TYR A 26 12.60 3.36 18.43
N ARG A 27 13.05 4.49 17.89
CA ARG A 27 13.58 4.54 16.53
C ARG A 27 14.84 3.67 16.35
N ARG A 28 15.76 3.63 17.32
CA ARG A 28 16.93 2.73 17.28
C ARG A 28 16.50 1.26 17.34
N ARG A 29 15.56 0.90 18.23
CA ARG A 29 15.03 -0.45 18.35
C ARG A 29 14.38 -0.89 17.04
N PHE A 30 13.53 -0.06 16.44
CA PHE A 30 12.89 -0.32 15.16
C PHE A 30 13.91 -0.68 14.07
N PHE A 31 14.93 0.14 13.86
CA PHE A 31 15.94 -0.13 12.85
C PHE A 31 16.90 -1.26 13.21
N LYS A 32 17.03 -1.64 14.48
CA LYS A 32 17.74 -2.83 14.89
C LYS A 32 16.92 -4.10 14.56
N THR A 33 15.61 -4.04 14.71
CA THR A 33 14.69 -5.14 14.38
C THR A 33 14.57 -5.32 12.85
N TYR A 34 14.62 -4.23 12.09
CA TYR A 34 14.47 -4.24 10.63
C TYR A 34 15.73 -3.69 9.92
N PRO A 35 16.85 -4.44 9.91
CA PRO A 35 18.13 -3.94 9.36
C PRO A 35 18.07 -3.71 7.84
N GLY A 36 17.30 -4.52 7.09
CA GLY A 36 17.07 -4.33 5.66
C GLY A 36 16.41 -2.99 5.34
N LEU A 37 15.39 -2.62 6.11
CA LEU A 37 14.73 -1.32 5.99
C LEU A 37 15.69 -0.16 6.30
N LYS A 38 16.56 -0.34 7.29
CA LYS A 38 17.60 0.66 7.59
C LYS A 38 18.56 0.84 6.41
N SER A 39 19.07 -0.26 5.85
CA SER A 39 19.98 -0.24 4.71
C SER A 39 19.36 0.42 3.49
N TRP A 40 18.10 0.10 3.19
CA TRP A 40 17.34 0.75 2.12
C TRP A 40 17.20 2.26 2.36
N HIS A 41 16.79 2.70 3.56
CA HIS A 41 16.71 4.12 3.91
C HIS A 41 18.05 4.86 3.75
N ASP A 42 19.15 4.23 4.15
CA ASP A 42 20.49 4.84 4.05
C ASP A 42 20.96 4.92 2.60
N ASN A 43 20.61 3.94 1.76
CA ASN A 43 20.90 3.95 0.32
C ASN A 43 20.11 5.06 -0.39
N GLU A 44 18.80 5.14 -0.15
CA GLU A 44 17.94 6.17 -0.74
C GLU A 44 18.37 7.58 -0.34
N ARG A 45 18.80 7.77 0.92
CA ARG A 45 19.35 9.05 1.39
C ARG A 45 20.64 9.42 0.67
N ARG A 46 21.57 8.48 0.49
CA ARG A 46 22.83 8.71 -0.24
C ARG A 46 22.57 9.08 -1.69
N THR A 47 21.67 8.38 -2.35
CA THR A 47 21.27 8.66 -3.73
C THR A 47 20.68 10.06 -3.85
N TRP A 48 19.77 10.43 -2.94
CA TRP A 48 19.15 11.76 -2.91
C TRP A 48 20.18 12.87 -2.67
N GLN A 49 21.13 12.67 -1.75
CA GLN A 49 22.21 13.63 -1.48
C GLN A 49 23.16 13.85 -2.67
N ARG A 50 23.24 12.89 -3.58
CA ARG A 50 23.98 12.98 -4.84
C ARG A 50 23.18 13.58 -6.01
N GLY A 51 22.02 14.16 -5.73
CA GLY A 51 21.14 14.77 -6.73
C GLY A 51 20.20 13.81 -7.45
N GLY A 52 20.01 12.60 -6.93
CA GLY A 52 19.05 11.65 -7.50
C GLY A 52 17.60 12.09 -7.28
N THR A 53 16.91 12.48 -8.35
CA THR A 53 15.52 12.97 -8.35
C THR A 53 14.50 11.94 -8.84
N GLU A 54 14.94 10.71 -9.10
CA GLU A 54 14.09 9.62 -9.60
C GLU A 54 14.06 8.46 -8.62
N THR A 55 12.90 7.80 -8.52
CA THR A 55 12.75 6.49 -7.88
C THR A 55 11.78 5.61 -8.68
N ARG A 56 11.71 4.32 -8.36
CA ARG A 56 10.89 3.34 -9.08
C ARG A 56 10.09 2.45 -8.14
N THR A 57 8.95 2.00 -8.63
CA THR A 57 8.20 0.89 -8.03
C THR A 57 8.90 -0.45 -8.30
N VAL A 58 8.47 -1.52 -7.64
CA VAL A 58 8.95 -2.89 -7.92
C VAL A 58 8.72 -3.28 -9.39
N THR A 59 7.63 -2.82 -9.99
CA THR A 59 7.33 -3.04 -11.42
C THR A 59 8.15 -2.17 -12.38
N GLY A 60 9.04 -1.32 -11.85
CA GLY A 60 9.89 -0.43 -12.64
C GLY A 60 9.25 0.90 -13.04
N ARG A 61 8.00 1.17 -12.65
CA ARG A 61 7.35 2.46 -12.94
C ARG A 61 8.10 3.60 -12.26
N ARG A 62 8.45 4.62 -13.04
CA ARG A 62 9.28 5.75 -12.60
C ARG A 62 8.45 6.86 -11.97
N ARG A 63 8.96 7.44 -10.89
CA ARG A 63 8.56 8.75 -10.39
C ARG A 63 9.75 9.69 -10.50
N MET A 64 9.57 10.78 -11.22
CA MET A 64 10.59 11.80 -11.48
C MET A 64 10.34 13.06 -10.64
N ASP A 65 11.28 14.00 -10.69
CA ASP A 65 11.19 15.32 -10.07
C ASP A 65 10.92 15.31 -8.55
N ILE A 66 11.52 14.35 -7.86
CA ILE A 66 11.38 14.20 -6.41
C ILE A 66 12.16 15.33 -5.72
N GLN A 67 11.44 16.15 -4.95
CA GLN A 67 11.98 17.31 -4.25
C GLN A 67 12.28 17.05 -2.76
N LYS A 68 11.82 15.93 -2.21
CA LYS A 68 11.97 15.58 -0.78
C LYS A 68 12.38 14.12 -0.60
N LEU A 69 13.26 13.88 0.37
CA LEU A 69 13.65 12.53 0.75
C LEU A 69 12.46 11.67 1.20
N THR A 70 11.47 12.26 1.87
CA THR A 70 10.24 11.55 2.28
C THR A 70 9.47 11.02 1.08
N ASP A 71 9.36 11.80 0.01
CA ASP A 71 8.65 11.39 -1.21
C ASP A 71 9.42 10.28 -1.92
N ARG A 72 10.77 10.36 -1.90
CA ARG A 72 11.62 9.31 -2.42
C ARG A 72 11.44 7.98 -1.69
N LEU A 73 11.30 8.01 -0.38
CA LEU A 73 11.06 6.82 0.44
C LEU A 73 9.62 6.28 0.31
N ASN A 74 8.63 7.14 0.16
CA ASN A 74 7.23 6.73 0.06
C ASN A 74 6.84 6.25 -1.34
N ALA A 75 7.38 6.85 -2.39
CA ALA A 75 6.95 6.58 -3.75
C ALA A 75 7.12 5.11 -4.22
N PRO A 76 8.19 4.38 -3.89
CA PRO A 76 8.28 2.95 -4.21
C PRO A 76 7.18 2.13 -3.54
N VAL A 77 6.90 2.38 -2.26
CA VAL A 77 5.90 1.64 -1.48
C VAL A 77 4.50 1.93 -1.98
N GLN A 78 4.09 3.21 -1.96
CA GLN A 78 2.76 3.65 -2.41
C GLN A 78 2.53 3.35 -3.90
N GLY A 79 3.58 3.52 -4.70
CA GLY A 79 3.50 3.24 -6.12
C GLY A 79 3.34 1.76 -6.43
N THR A 80 4.03 0.88 -5.72
CA THR A 80 3.89 -0.58 -5.87
C THR A 80 2.49 -1.05 -5.47
N ALA A 81 1.95 -0.54 -4.35
CA ALA A 81 0.57 -0.83 -3.95
C ALA A 81 -0.44 -0.38 -5.04
N ALA A 82 -0.24 0.82 -5.60
CA ALA A 82 -1.07 1.31 -6.70
C ALA A 82 -0.93 0.48 -7.99
N ASP A 83 0.23 -0.10 -8.26
CA ASP A 83 0.42 -0.99 -9.40
C ASP A 83 -0.34 -2.31 -9.20
N GLY A 84 -0.32 -2.87 -7.99
CA GLY A 84 -1.12 -4.05 -7.62
C GLY A 84 -2.63 -3.81 -7.74
N LEU A 85 -3.12 -2.66 -7.26
CA LEU A 85 -4.53 -2.29 -7.39
C LEU A 85 -4.96 -2.12 -8.86
N LYS A 86 -4.08 -1.58 -9.71
CA LYS A 86 -4.36 -1.47 -11.15
C LYS A 86 -4.48 -2.85 -11.80
N LEU A 87 -3.60 -3.77 -11.45
CA LEU A 87 -3.67 -5.15 -11.94
C LEU A 87 -4.94 -5.85 -11.45
N ALA A 88 -5.30 -5.69 -10.18
CA ALA A 88 -6.56 -6.21 -9.64
C ALA A 88 -7.79 -5.73 -10.42
N ARG A 89 -7.81 -4.43 -10.77
CA ARG A 89 -8.87 -3.86 -11.61
C ARG A 89 -8.90 -4.43 -13.02
N ALA A 90 -7.73 -4.66 -13.61
CA ALA A 90 -7.64 -5.31 -14.93
C ALA A 90 -8.20 -6.73 -14.87
N LEU A 91 -7.83 -7.51 -13.84
CA LEU A 91 -8.36 -8.86 -13.63
C LEU A 91 -9.88 -8.88 -13.43
N LEU A 92 -10.42 -7.93 -12.67
CA LEU A 92 -11.87 -7.78 -12.52
C LEU A 92 -12.56 -7.50 -13.85
N TRP A 93 -11.97 -6.67 -14.69
CA TRP A 93 -12.51 -6.36 -16.01
C TRP A 93 -12.40 -7.52 -16.99
N GLU A 94 -11.25 -8.15 -17.08
CA GLU A 94 -11.02 -9.31 -17.97
C GLU A 94 -11.95 -10.47 -17.64
N ARG A 95 -12.19 -10.72 -16.34
CA ARG A 95 -13.05 -11.80 -15.84
C ARG A 95 -14.47 -11.36 -15.53
N ARG A 96 -14.95 -10.25 -16.11
CA ARG A 96 -16.32 -9.75 -15.84
C ARG A 96 -17.44 -10.72 -16.17
N GLY A 97 -17.19 -11.68 -17.07
CA GLY A 97 -18.14 -12.74 -17.40
C GLY A 97 -18.36 -13.78 -16.29
N GLU A 98 -17.48 -13.86 -15.27
CA GLU A 98 -17.63 -14.79 -14.14
C GLU A 98 -18.75 -14.36 -13.17
N CYS A 99 -19.04 -13.04 -13.09
CA CYS A 99 -20.15 -12.48 -12.32
C CYS A 99 -20.71 -11.26 -13.07
N PRO A 100 -21.55 -11.46 -14.12
CA PRO A 100 -21.92 -10.41 -15.06
C PRO A 100 -22.67 -9.23 -14.44
N GLY A 101 -23.33 -9.42 -13.31
CA GLY A 101 -24.04 -8.36 -12.58
C GLY A 101 -23.19 -7.57 -11.61
N ALA A 102 -21.91 -7.94 -11.42
CA ALA A 102 -21.02 -7.28 -10.49
C ALA A 102 -20.09 -6.29 -11.22
N VAL A 103 -20.32 -4.99 -11.03
CA VAL A 103 -19.64 -3.91 -11.76
C VAL A 103 -18.80 -3.06 -10.79
N PRO A 104 -17.49 -2.91 -11.01
CA PRO A 104 -16.69 -1.94 -10.27
C PRO A 104 -17.14 -0.51 -10.57
N VAL A 105 -17.59 0.23 -9.55
CA VAL A 105 -18.16 1.57 -9.69
C VAL A 105 -17.30 2.67 -9.12
N LEU A 106 -16.43 2.34 -8.13
CA LEU A 106 -15.56 3.33 -7.48
C LEU A 106 -14.23 2.70 -7.08
N VAL A 107 -13.18 3.50 -7.15
CA VAL A 107 -11.87 3.19 -6.57
C VAL A 107 -11.43 4.40 -5.74
N CYS A 108 -11.21 4.20 -4.46
CA CYS A 108 -10.78 5.24 -3.53
C CYS A 108 -9.59 4.74 -2.72
N HIS A 109 -8.41 5.37 -2.88
CA HIS A 109 -7.16 4.93 -2.27
C HIS A 109 -6.80 3.46 -2.56
N ASP A 110 -6.98 2.58 -1.60
CA ASP A 110 -6.73 1.13 -1.63
C ASP A 110 -8.03 0.29 -1.64
N GLU A 111 -9.17 0.96 -1.75
CA GLU A 111 -10.51 0.36 -1.77
C GLU A 111 -11.07 0.27 -3.20
N VAL A 112 -11.77 -0.83 -3.49
CA VAL A 112 -12.57 -1.00 -4.70
C VAL A 112 -14.00 -1.31 -4.30
N VAL A 113 -14.93 -0.51 -4.80
CA VAL A 113 -16.37 -0.71 -4.60
C VAL A 113 -16.97 -1.35 -5.84
N VAL A 114 -17.70 -2.43 -5.62
CA VAL A 114 -18.42 -3.19 -6.66
C VAL A 114 -19.92 -3.16 -6.35
N GLU A 115 -20.73 -2.77 -7.32
CA GLU A 115 -22.18 -2.84 -7.25
C GLU A 115 -22.68 -4.13 -7.88
N CYS A 116 -23.62 -4.81 -7.23
CA CYS A 116 -24.27 -6.03 -7.72
C CYS A 116 -25.66 -6.21 -7.12
N SER A 117 -26.43 -7.18 -7.65
CA SER A 117 -27.68 -7.58 -7.01
C SER A 117 -27.42 -8.32 -5.68
N ALA A 118 -28.41 -8.34 -4.79
CA ALA A 118 -28.30 -9.03 -3.50
C ALA A 118 -28.02 -10.54 -3.66
N GLU A 119 -28.57 -11.16 -4.70
CA GLU A 119 -28.39 -12.58 -5.00
C GLU A 119 -26.93 -12.89 -5.41
N GLN A 120 -26.23 -11.93 -6.00
CA GLN A 120 -24.85 -12.07 -6.48
C GLN A 120 -23.81 -11.59 -5.46
N ALA A 121 -24.23 -11.06 -4.32
CA ALA A 121 -23.33 -10.39 -3.37
C ALA A 121 -22.20 -11.32 -2.87
N ALA A 122 -22.48 -12.60 -2.60
CA ALA A 122 -21.48 -13.56 -2.14
C ALA A 122 -20.43 -13.85 -3.23
N ASP A 123 -20.86 -14.07 -4.47
CA ASP A 123 -19.98 -14.35 -5.61
C ASP A 123 -19.15 -13.10 -5.98
N ALA A 124 -19.78 -11.94 -5.97
CA ALA A 124 -19.12 -10.66 -6.23
C ALA A 124 -18.04 -10.37 -5.18
N LYS A 125 -18.32 -10.61 -3.89
CA LYS A 125 -17.37 -10.50 -2.79
C LYS A 125 -16.17 -11.41 -3.00
N ALA A 126 -16.40 -12.71 -3.20
CA ALA A 126 -15.32 -13.70 -3.37
C ALA A 126 -14.45 -13.37 -4.59
N ARG A 127 -15.06 -12.93 -5.68
CA ARG A 127 -14.36 -12.51 -6.90
C ARG A 127 -13.52 -11.25 -6.68
N LEU A 128 -14.04 -10.27 -5.96
CA LEU A 128 -13.32 -9.05 -5.63
C LEU A 128 -12.08 -9.35 -4.79
N GLU A 129 -12.24 -10.11 -3.70
CA GLU A 129 -11.14 -10.54 -2.83
C GLU A 129 -10.07 -11.29 -3.64
N LYS A 130 -10.47 -12.26 -4.44
CA LYS A 130 -9.55 -13.03 -5.30
C LYS A 130 -8.77 -12.14 -6.25
N ALA A 131 -9.42 -11.23 -6.96
CA ALA A 131 -8.77 -10.35 -7.91
C ALA A 131 -7.81 -9.35 -7.23
N MET A 132 -8.18 -8.84 -6.06
CA MET A 132 -7.32 -7.94 -5.29
C MET A 132 -6.09 -8.67 -4.74
N ILE A 133 -6.26 -9.86 -4.16
CA ILE A 133 -5.15 -10.68 -3.68
C ILE A 133 -4.21 -11.02 -4.85
N GLU A 134 -4.74 -11.57 -5.95
CA GLU A 134 -3.94 -11.97 -7.13
C GLU A 134 -3.19 -10.78 -7.74
N GLY A 135 -3.84 -9.63 -7.89
CA GLY A 135 -3.22 -8.44 -8.46
C GLY A 135 -2.09 -7.88 -7.62
N ILE A 136 -2.27 -7.83 -6.30
CA ILE A 136 -1.24 -7.34 -5.38
C ILE A 136 -0.12 -8.37 -5.22
N ASP A 137 -0.47 -9.66 -5.07
CA ASP A 137 0.50 -10.75 -4.94
C ASP A 137 1.41 -10.85 -6.17
N THR A 138 0.84 -10.76 -7.37
CA THR A 138 1.62 -10.75 -8.62
C THR A 138 2.65 -9.62 -8.66
N VAL A 139 2.28 -8.45 -8.18
CA VAL A 139 3.17 -7.28 -8.17
C VAL A 139 4.24 -7.38 -7.07
N LEU A 140 3.89 -7.88 -5.89
CA LEU A 140 4.81 -7.97 -4.76
C LEU A 140 5.75 -9.17 -4.84
N ASN A 141 5.24 -10.32 -5.24
CA ASN A 141 5.92 -11.61 -5.16
C ASN A 141 6.33 -12.18 -6.53
N GLY A 142 5.90 -11.54 -7.63
CA GLY A 142 6.21 -12.00 -9.00
C GLY A 142 7.67 -11.85 -9.43
N ALA A 143 8.51 -11.14 -8.64
CA ALA A 143 9.88 -10.82 -9.02
C ALA A 143 10.96 -11.36 -8.06
N ASP A 144 10.60 -11.85 -6.86
CA ASP A 144 11.56 -12.20 -5.81
C ASP A 144 11.20 -13.47 -5.02
N GLU A 145 12.22 -14.09 -4.42
CA GLU A 145 12.11 -15.31 -3.60
C GLU A 145 11.41 -15.09 -2.23
N GLY A 146 11.09 -13.84 -1.88
CA GLY A 146 10.43 -13.49 -0.62
C GLY A 146 8.92 -13.41 -0.77
N HIS A 147 8.17 -14.23 -0.04
CA HIS A 147 6.71 -14.16 -0.02
C HIS A 147 6.22 -13.12 1.00
N VAL A 148 5.58 -12.06 0.51
CA VAL A 148 4.86 -11.08 1.33
C VAL A 148 3.39 -11.49 1.36
N PRO A 149 2.81 -11.84 2.52
CA PRO A 149 1.40 -12.23 2.58
C PRO A 149 0.50 -11.03 2.21
N VAL A 150 -0.51 -11.31 1.40
CA VAL A 150 -1.51 -10.33 0.98
C VAL A 150 -2.84 -10.72 1.60
N GLU A 151 -3.38 -9.82 2.40
CA GLU A 151 -4.70 -9.97 3.01
C GLU A 151 -5.63 -8.87 2.47
N VAL A 152 -6.86 -9.25 2.15
CA VAL A 152 -7.91 -8.35 1.68
C VAL A 152 -9.16 -8.66 2.47
N GLU A 153 -9.84 -7.62 2.97
CA GLU A 153 -11.14 -7.73 3.61
C GLU A 153 -12.19 -7.09 2.70
N ALA A 154 -13.21 -7.85 2.30
CA ALA A 154 -14.37 -7.31 1.61
C ALA A 154 -15.62 -7.47 2.45
N ARG A 155 -16.47 -6.45 2.44
CA ARG A 155 -17.75 -6.41 3.15
C ARG A 155 -18.88 -6.24 2.16
N VAL A 156 -20.05 -6.79 2.49
CA VAL A 156 -21.30 -6.57 1.77
C VAL A 156 -22.16 -5.62 2.59
N ALA A 157 -22.63 -4.55 1.96
CA ALA A 157 -23.50 -3.55 2.57
C ALA A 157 -24.54 -3.06 1.56
N ILE A 158 -25.61 -2.43 2.02
CA ILE A 158 -26.65 -1.86 1.15
C ILE A 158 -26.14 -0.59 0.45
N SER A 159 -25.22 0.10 1.09
CA SER A 159 -24.56 1.30 0.54
C SER A 159 -23.12 1.39 0.97
N TRP A 160 -22.28 2.11 0.20
CA TRP A 160 -20.89 2.33 0.54
C TRP A 160 -20.70 2.98 1.92
N GLY A 161 -21.58 3.92 2.30
CA GLY A 161 -21.50 4.59 3.60
C GLY A 161 -21.78 3.70 4.81
N GLU A 162 -22.33 2.50 4.62
CA GLU A 162 -22.59 1.50 5.67
C GLU A 162 -21.48 0.44 5.74
N GLY A 163 -20.65 0.35 4.72
CA GLY A 163 -19.57 -0.65 4.60
C GLY A 163 -18.23 -0.24 5.19
N GLY A 164 -18.07 1.04 5.60
CA GLY A 164 -16.83 1.63 6.10
C GLY A 164 -16.69 1.60 7.62
#